data_2af0bb1cd968fd4a50a15d7c7bd54a7e
#
_entry.id   2af0bb1cd968fd4a50a15d7c7bd54a7e
#
_cell.length_a   1.000
_cell.length_b   1.000
_cell.length_c   1.000
_cell.angle_alpha   90.00
_cell.angle_beta   90.00
_cell.angle_gamma   90.00
#
_symmetry.space_group_name_H-M   'P 1'
#
loop_
_entity.id
_entity.type
_entity.pdbx_description
1 polymer ?
#
loop_
_entity_poly.entity_id
_entity_poly.type
_entity_poly.pdbx_seq_one_letter_code
_entity_poly.pdbx_strand_id
1 'polypeptide(L)'
;DELGAEYLELANAQYYSWALLNRDQLMPSREQLRRAEAITDEWKAKLAERMRILFVVPDYHEGKPKKCMNGWGNVFLTITPDGTALPCHTARMLPGLSFPNVRDSSLREIWHESEGFNHYRGTGWMKQPCRDCDKKEEDLGGCRCQAFMLTGDAGANLLNVGVGLAM
;
A
#
# COMPACT_ATOMS: atom_id res chain seq x y z
N ASP A 1 21.50 -12.68 -9.46
CA ASP A 1 22.21 -13.93 -9.24
C ASP A 1 23.71 -13.72 -9.05
N GLU A 2 24.37 -13.03 -9.94
CA GLU A 2 25.81 -12.72 -9.85
C GLU A 2 26.19 -11.90 -8.60
N LEU A 3 25.26 -11.09 -8.09
CA LEU A 3 25.47 -10.26 -6.90
C LEU A 3 25.20 -11.00 -5.58
N GLY A 4 24.75 -12.27 -5.62
CA GLY A 4 24.41 -13.05 -4.43
C GLY A 4 23.20 -12.53 -3.65
N ALA A 5 22.28 -11.81 -4.30
CA ALA A 5 21.06 -11.33 -3.65
C ALA A 5 20.12 -12.50 -3.32
N GLU A 6 19.64 -12.53 -2.09
CA GLU A 6 18.70 -13.55 -1.59
C GLU A 6 17.23 -13.10 -1.75
N TYR A 7 17.02 -11.82 -1.95
CA TYR A 7 15.70 -11.20 -2.02
C TYR A 7 15.62 -10.13 -3.11
N LEU A 8 14.57 -10.18 -3.91
CA LEU A 8 14.26 -9.19 -4.93
C LEU A 8 12.80 -8.77 -4.84
N GLU A 9 12.52 -7.48 -4.77
CA GLU A 9 11.18 -6.92 -4.90
C GLU A 9 11.06 -6.15 -6.20
N LEU A 10 10.08 -6.53 -7.01
CA LEU A 10 9.66 -5.83 -8.21
C LEU A 10 8.33 -5.16 -7.89
N ALA A 11 8.37 -3.87 -7.57
CA ALA A 11 7.19 -3.10 -7.19
C ALA A 11 6.78 -2.12 -8.30
N ASN A 12 5.49 -2.06 -8.58
CA ASN A 12 4.94 -1.03 -9.43
C ASN A 12 4.96 0.33 -8.72
N ALA A 13 5.08 1.40 -9.50
CA ALA A 13 5.12 2.76 -8.97
C ALA A 13 3.85 3.06 -8.15
N GLN A 14 4.06 3.71 -7.00
CA GLN A 14 2.98 4.29 -6.20
C GLN A 14 2.77 5.73 -6.67
N TYR A 15 1.51 6.08 -7.00
CA TYR A 15 1.21 7.40 -7.57
C TYR A 15 0.97 8.43 -6.48
N TYR A 16 2.05 9.04 -6.00
CA TYR A 16 2.02 10.22 -5.13
C TYR A 16 3.11 11.21 -5.55
N SER A 17 2.96 12.49 -5.13
CA SER A 17 3.90 13.54 -5.46
C SER A 17 4.22 13.57 -6.96
N TRP A 18 5.47 13.53 -7.34
CA TRP A 18 5.93 13.57 -8.73
C TRP A 18 5.37 12.43 -9.59
N ALA A 19 5.28 11.22 -9.04
CA ALA A 19 4.72 10.07 -9.77
C ALA A 19 3.24 10.26 -10.12
N LEU A 20 2.46 10.92 -9.26
CA LEU A 20 1.05 11.24 -9.54
C LEU A 20 0.92 12.25 -10.69
N LEU A 21 1.79 13.26 -10.72
CA LEU A 21 1.82 14.27 -11.80
C LEU A 21 2.21 13.67 -13.16
N ASN A 22 2.97 12.59 -13.16
CA ASN A 22 3.45 11.90 -14.37
C ASN A 22 2.79 10.53 -14.56
N ARG A 23 1.63 10.31 -13.95
CA ARG A 23 0.95 9.02 -13.93
C ARG A 23 0.75 8.40 -15.30
N ASP A 24 0.31 9.18 -16.27
CA ASP A 24 -0.02 8.70 -17.61
C ASP A 24 1.20 8.14 -18.37
N GLN A 25 2.40 8.58 -18.00
CA GLN A 25 3.66 8.09 -18.56
C GLN A 25 4.26 6.92 -17.77
N LEU A 26 3.95 6.83 -16.48
CA LEU A 26 4.52 5.83 -15.58
C LEU A 26 3.61 4.60 -15.40
N MET A 27 2.32 4.75 -15.69
CA MET A 27 1.36 3.66 -15.49
C MET A 27 1.52 2.59 -16.58
N PRO A 28 1.85 1.36 -16.20
CA PRO A 28 1.92 0.27 -17.17
C PRO A 28 0.52 -0.10 -17.67
N SER A 29 0.42 -0.50 -18.93
CA SER A 29 -0.79 -1.12 -19.45
C SER A 29 -1.02 -2.50 -18.81
N ARG A 30 -2.25 -3.01 -18.88
CA ARG A 30 -2.56 -4.37 -18.41
C ARG A 30 -1.75 -5.44 -19.13
N GLU A 31 -1.43 -5.21 -20.41
CA GLU A 31 -0.59 -6.13 -21.20
C GLU A 31 0.86 -6.15 -20.67
N GLN A 32 1.43 -4.97 -20.41
CA GLN A 32 2.77 -4.86 -19.83
C GLN A 32 2.85 -5.53 -18.47
N LEU A 33 1.83 -5.37 -17.62
CA LEU A 33 1.78 -6.02 -16.31
C LEU A 33 1.71 -7.54 -16.43
N ARG A 34 0.81 -8.07 -17.28
CA ARG A 34 0.71 -9.52 -17.49
C ARG A 34 2.02 -10.12 -18.01
N ARG A 35 2.69 -9.42 -18.92
CA ARG A 35 3.99 -9.85 -19.41
C ARG A 35 5.07 -9.83 -18.31
N ALA A 36 5.09 -8.78 -17.50
CA ALA A 36 6.03 -8.67 -16.38
C ALA A 36 5.79 -9.77 -15.32
N GLU A 37 4.53 -10.07 -15.02
CA GLU A 37 4.14 -11.14 -14.11
C GLU A 37 4.60 -12.50 -14.62
N ALA A 38 4.31 -12.83 -15.89
CA ALA A 38 4.73 -14.08 -16.49
C ALA A 38 6.25 -14.28 -16.48
N ILE A 39 7.02 -13.23 -16.80
CA ILE A 39 8.49 -13.25 -16.71
C ILE A 39 8.92 -13.46 -15.25
N THR A 40 8.28 -12.76 -14.31
CA THR A 40 8.60 -12.88 -12.90
C THR A 40 8.36 -14.29 -12.38
N ASP A 41 7.25 -14.91 -12.76
CA ASP A 41 6.90 -16.27 -12.32
C ASP A 41 7.86 -17.32 -12.90
N GLU A 42 8.30 -17.15 -14.14
CA GLU A 42 9.37 -17.97 -14.72
C GLU A 42 10.67 -17.88 -13.89
N TRP A 43 11.08 -16.67 -13.50
CA TRP A 43 12.28 -16.46 -12.69
C TRP A 43 12.13 -16.91 -11.24
N LYS A 44 10.95 -16.77 -10.64
CA LYS A 44 10.64 -17.37 -9.33
C LYS A 44 10.87 -18.88 -9.34
N ALA A 45 10.37 -19.56 -10.39
CA ALA A 45 10.57 -21.00 -10.52
C ALA A 45 12.05 -21.39 -10.70
N LYS A 46 12.80 -20.63 -11.52
CA LYS A 46 14.22 -20.89 -11.75
C LYS A 46 15.12 -20.63 -10.54
N LEU A 47 14.74 -19.68 -9.69
CA LEU A 47 15.55 -19.20 -8.58
C LEU A 47 14.99 -19.59 -7.20
N ALA A 48 13.98 -20.46 -7.13
CA ALA A 48 13.23 -20.79 -5.92
C ALA A 48 14.09 -21.14 -4.69
N GLU A 49 15.22 -21.83 -4.90
CA GLU A 49 16.13 -22.26 -3.83
C GLU A 49 17.20 -21.19 -3.48
N ARG A 50 17.32 -20.14 -4.30
CA ARG A 50 18.44 -19.19 -4.22
C ARG A 50 18.00 -17.76 -3.95
N MET A 51 16.80 -17.39 -4.41
CA MET A 51 16.32 -16.03 -4.31
C MET A 51 14.81 -16.00 -4.17
N ARG A 52 14.32 -15.24 -3.20
CA ARG A 52 12.89 -14.94 -3.08
C ARG A 52 12.54 -13.71 -3.92
N ILE A 53 11.68 -13.88 -4.91
CA ILE A 53 11.22 -12.77 -5.76
C ILE A 53 9.77 -12.42 -5.39
N LEU A 54 9.53 -11.15 -5.04
CA LEU A 54 8.20 -10.59 -4.87
C LEU A 54 7.83 -9.72 -6.07
N PHE A 55 6.61 -9.89 -6.58
CA PHE A 55 6.02 -9.00 -7.57
C PHE A 55 4.83 -8.30 -6.93
N VAL A 56 4.95 -6.98 -6.75
CA VAL A 56 3.95 -6.18 -6.03
C VAL A 56 3.13 -5.39 -7.03
N VAL A 57 1.85 -5.73 -7.13
CA VAL A 57 0.86 -5.06 -7.99
C VAL A 57 -0.07 -4.23 -7.12
N PRO A 58 -0.35 -2.97 -7.46
CA PRO A 58 -1.32 -2.14 -6.74
C PRO A 58 -2.76 -2.64 -6.84
N ASP A 59 -3.59 -2.33 -5.85
CA ASP A 59 -5.00 -2.74 -5.77
C ASP A 59 -5.82 -2.36 -7.01
N TYR A 60 -5.57 -1.17 -7.58
CA TYR A 60 -6.31 -0.68 -8.74
C TYR A 60 -6.07 -1.48 -10.04
N HIS A 61 -5.02 -2.30 -10.10
CA HIS A 61 -4.79 -3.20 -11.23
C HIS A 61 -5.51 -4.55 -11.06
N GLU A 62 -5.65 -5.02 -9.83
CA GLU A 62 -6.26 -6.33 -9.55
C GLU A 62 -7.79 -6.30 -9.48
N GLY A 63 -8.38 -5.10 -9.42
CA GLY A 63 -9.82 -4.95 -9.34
C GLY A 63 -10.43 -5.43 -8.02
N LYS A 64 -9.61 -5.61 -7.00
CA LYS A 64 -10.00 -5.89 -5.61
C LYS A 64 -8.98 -5.30 -4.62
N PRO A 65 -9.44 -4.83 -3.46
CA PRO A 65 -8.53 -4.39 -2.42
C PRO A 65 -7.68 -5.55 -1.89
N LYS A 66 -6.43 -5.26 -1.55
CA LYS A 66 -5.55 -6.18 -0.83
C LYS A 66 -5.31 -5.69 0.57
N LYS A 67 -5.14 -6.60 1.50
CA LYS A 67 -4.80 -6.32 2.89
C LYS A 67 -3.45 -5.61 2.98
N CYS A 68 -3.48 -4.28 2.93
CA CYS A 68 -2.28 -3.46 2.95
C CYS A 68 -1.53 -3.65 4.27
N MET A 69 -0.27 -4.10 4.23
CA MET A 69 0.57 -4.33 5.42
C MET A 69 -0.14 -5.14 6.52
N ASN A 70 -0.95 -6.12 6.13
CA ASN A 70 -1.81 -6.91 7.02
C ASN A 70 -2.78 -6.06 7.87
N GLY A 71 -3.17 -4.90 7.37
CA GLY A 71 -3.98 -3.88 8.02
C GLY A 71 -3.16 -2.69 8.51
N TRP A 72 -3.78 -1.52 8.51
CA TRP A 72 -3.17 -0.27 8.94
C TRP A 72 -2.62 -0.36 10.36
N GLY A 73 -1.35 -0.01 10.54
CA GLY A 73 -0.70 0.00 11.85
C GLY A 73 -0.59 -1.36 12.55
N ASN A 74 -0.69 -2.49 11.83
CA ASN A 74 -0.69 -3.83 12.42
C ASN A 74 0.68 -4.52 12.44
N VAL A 75 1.49 -4.38 11.40
CA VAL A 75 2.78 -5.09 11.33
C VAL A 75 3.95 -4.20 10.96
N PHE A 76 3.69 -2.93 10.68
CA PHE A 76 4.70 -2.03 10.16
C PHE A 76 4.77 -0.73 10.96
N LEU A 77 5.99 -0.32 11.28
CA LEU A 77 6.33 0.99 11.84
C LEU A 77 7.60 1.47 11.16
N THR A 78 7.57 2.68 10.62
CA THR A 78 8.74 3.37 10.09
C THR A 78 9.01 4.62 10.91
N ILE A 79 10.28 4.91 11.18
CA ILE A 79 10.70 6.17 11.80
C ILE A 79 11.43 6.98 10.75
N THR A 80 10.94 8.18 10.50
CA THR A 80 11.56 9.10 9.54
C THR A 80 12.77 9.82 10.16
N PRO A 81 13.66 10.43 9.37
CA PRO A 81 14.87 11.07 9.89
C PRO A 81 14.61 12.16 10.92
N ASP A 82 13.45 12.80 10.90
CA ASP A 82 13.02 13.79 11.90
C ASP A 82 12.41 13.16 13.18
N GLY A 83 12.34 11.83 13.25
CA GLY A 83 11.84 11.08 14.38
C GLY A 83 10.34 10.80 14.35
N THR A 84 9.61 11.20 13.31
CA THR A 84 8.17 10.92 13.20
C THR A 84 7.95 9.43 12.94
N ALA A 85 7.05 8.81 13.71
CA ALA A 85 6.68 7.40 13.55
C ALA A 85 5.45 7.27 12.66
N LEU A 86 5.52 6.43 11.64
CA LEU A 86 4.47 6.25 10.63
C LEU A 86 4.07 4.78 10.54
N PRO A 87 2.76 4.46 10.36
CA PRO A 87 2.27 3.10 10.12
C PRO A 87 2.50 2.62 8.68
N CYS A 88 2.92 3.52 7.79
CA CYS A 88 3.26 3.26 6.39
C CYS A 88 4.15 4.38 5.88
N HIS A 89 5.07 4.09 4.96
CA HIS A 89 5.98 5.10 4.37
C HIS A 89 5.25 6.33 3.81
N THR A 90 4.06 6.14 3.24
CA THR A 90 3.28 7.20 2.60
C THR A 90 2.21 7.82 3.52
N ALA A 91 2.08 7.34 4.75
CA ALA A 91 1.02 7.80 5.68
C ALA A 91 1.06 9.30 5.96
N ARG A 92 2.26 9.91 5.96
CA ARG A 92 2.43 11.37 6.15
C ARG A 92 1.65 12.21 5.13
N MET A 93 1.31 11.64 3.97
CA MET A 93 0.56 12.34 2.92
C MET A 93 -0.94 12.46 3.21
N LEU A 94 -1.44 11.72 4.20
CA LEU A 94 -2.86 11.75 4.56
C LEU A 94 -3.19 12.99 5.39
N PRO A 95 -4.09 13.87 4.93
CA PRO A 95 -4.49 15.04 5.68
C PRO A 95 -5.33 14.66 6.91
N GLY A 96 -5.26 15.50 7.93
CA GLY A 96 -6.06 15.33 9.14
C GLY A 96 -5.56 14.26 10.10
N LEU A 97 -4.42 13.60 9.81
CA LEU A 97 -3.76 12.68 10.72
C LEU A 97 -2.52 13.32 11.33
N SER A 98 -2.35 13.15 12.64
CA SER A 98 -1.12 13.48 13.33
C SER A 98 -0.34 12.20 13.65
N PHE A 99 0.97 12.30 13.52
CA PHE A 99 1.87 11.18 13.80
C PHE A 99 2.87 11.59 14.88
N PRO A 100 3.00 10.77 15.95
CA PRO A 100 3.86 11.09 17.07
C PRO A 100 5.34 10.99 16.70
N ASN A 101 6.17 11.65 17.52
CA ASN A 101 7.62 11.58 17.41
C ASN A 101 8.19 10.66 18.48
N VAL A 102 9.18 9.84 18.14
CA VAL A 102 9.84 8.93 19.08
C VAL A 102 10.66 9.65 20.16
N ARG A 103 10.86 10.96 20.04
CA ARG A 103 11.50 11.77 21.10
C ARG A 103 10.53 12.11 22.23
N ASP A 104 9.22 12.12 21.92
CA ASP A 104 8.18 12.61 22.82
C ASP A 104 7.29 11.49 23.36
N SER A 105 7.28 10.34 22.70
CA SER A 105 6.43 9.20 23.02
C SER A 105 7.19 7.88 22.90
N SER A 106 6.90 6.93 23.79
CA SER A 106 7.45 5.58 23.69
C SER A 106 6.86 4.82 22.48
N LEU A 107 7.58 3.84 21.98
CA LEU A 107 7.07 2.99 20.89
C LEU A 107 5.77 2.27 21.27
N ARG A 108 5.58 1.96 22.54
CA ARG A 108 4.33 1.35 23.05
C ARG A 108 3.15 2.31 22.89
N GLU A 109 3.29 3.55 23.35
CA GLU A 109 2.26 4.59 23.22
C GLU A 109 1.96 4.89 21.75
N ILE A 110 3.02 5.05 20.94
CA ILE A 110 2.91 5.26 19.48
C ILE A 110 2.06 4.16 18.85
N TRP A 111 2.39 2.91 19.14
CA TRP A 111 1.75 1.75 18.52
C TRP A 111 0.31 1.52 18.96
N HIS A 112 0.04 1.69 20.27
CA HIS A 112 -1.26 1.30 20.84
C HIS A 112 -2.22 2.47 21.02
N GLU A 113 -1.71 3.69 21.23
CA GLU A 113 -2.54 4.80 21.72
C GLU A 113 -2.63 5.96 20.72
N SER A 114 -1.68 6.09 19.77
CA SER A 114 -1.69 7.22 18.86
C SER A 114 -2.83 7.17 17.85
N GLU A 115 -3.42 8.32 17.57
CA GLU A 115 -4.46 8.49 16.56
C GLU A 115 -4.01 8.01 15.19
N GLY A 116 -2.83 8.42 14.73
CA GLY A 116 -2.31 8.07 13.42
C GLY A 116 -2.19 6.57 13.17
N PHE A 117 -1.89 5.78 14.21
CA PHE A 117 -1.84 4.32 14.11
C PHE A 117 -3.21 3.66 14.25
N ASN A 118 -4.13 4.26 15.01
CA ASN A 118 -5.44 3.65 15.28
C ASN A 118 -6.52 4.03 14.26
N HIS A 119 -6.36 5.12 13.52
CA HIS A 119 -7.38 5.73 12.69
C HIS A 119 -8.04 4.75 11.68
N TYR A 120 -7.22 3.93 11.03
CA TYR A 120 -7.69 2.93 10.05
C TYR A 120 -7.50 1.49 10.51
N ARG A 121 -7.27 1.24 11.80
CA ARG A 121 -7.24 -0.14 12.32
C ARG A 121 -8.62 -0.77 12.33
N GLY A 122 -8.67 -2.07 11.98
CA GLY A 122 -9.93 -2.81 11.89
C GLY A 122 -10.85 -2.29 10.79
N THR A 123 -12.15 -2.40 10.98
CA THR A 123 -13.17 -2.14 9.96
C THR A 123 -14.16 -1.04 10.34
N GLY A 124 -14.10 -0.54 11.60
CA GLY A 124 -15.05 0.43 12.15
C GLY A 124 -15.05 1.80 11.46
N TRP A 125 -13.94 2.18 10.81
CA TRP A 125 -13.79 3.43 10.07
C TRP A 125 -14.42 3.40 8.67
N MET A 126 -14.77 2.21 8.16
CA MET A 126 -15.20 2.02 6.78
C MET A 126 -16.53 2.72 6.49
N LYS A 127 -16.60 3.35 5.31
CA LYS A 127 -17.81 3.91 4.70
C LYS A 127 -18.49 2.86 3.80
N GLN A 128 -19.72 3.13 3.42
CA GLN A 128 -20.39 2.33 2.37
C GLN A 128 -19.63 2.43 1.04
N PRO A 129 -19.58 1.35 0.25
CA PRO A 129 -20.17 0.02 0.49
C PRO A 129 -19.30 -0.92 1.33
N CYS A 130 -18.04 -0.57 1.63
CA CYS A 130 -17.10 -1.45 2.34
C CYS A 130 -17.58 -1.84 3.75
N ARG A 131 -18.32 -0.96 4.43
CA ARG A 131 -18.88 -1.23 5.77
C ARG A 131 -19.72 -2.51 5.81
N ASP A 132 -20.51 -2.76 4.77
CA ASP A 132 -21.43 -3.91 4.70
C ASP A 132 -20.90 -5.03 3.80
N CYS A 133 -19.66 -4.95 3.36
CA CYS A 133 -19.04 -5.97 2.52
C CYS A 133 -18.66 -7.21 3.35
N ASP A 134 -19.03 -8.38 2.87
CA ASP A 134 -18.68 -9.67 3.51
C ASP A 134 -17.18 -9.91 3.60
N LYS A 135 -16.40 -9.25 2.73
CA LYS A 135 -14.94 -9.39 2.66
C LYS A 135 -14.16 -8.33 3.42
N LYS A 136 -14.84 -7.44 4.14
CA LYS A 136 -14.17 -6.32 4.84
C LYS A 136 -13.09 -6.74 5.83
N GLU A 137 -13.24 -7.89 6.48
CA GLU A 137 -12.26 -8.44 7.40
C GLU A 137 -11.08 -9.14 6.68
N GLU A 138 -11.28 -9.52 5.41
CA GLU A 138 -10.25 -10.13 4.60
C GLU A 138 -9.31 -9.09 4.00
N ASP A 139 -9.86 -8.00 3.44
CA ASP A 139 -9.11 -6.99 2.69
C ASP A 139 -8.79 -5.72 3.50
N LEU A 140 -9.49 -5.50 4.61
CA LEU A 140 -9.38 -4.31 5.47
C LEU A 140 -9.47 -2.99 4.69
N GLY A 141 -10.22 -3.01 3.58
CA GLY A 141 -10.46 -1.86 2.71
C GLY A 141 -9.30 -1.50 1.78
N GLY A 142 -8.21 -2.26 1.75
CA GLY A 142 -7.04 -2.01 0.90
C GLY A 142 -6.16 -0.85 1.36
N CYS A 143 -5.37 -0.30 0.43
CA CYS A 143 -4.39 0.75 0.72
C CYS A 143 -5.03 2.14 0.87
N ARG A 144 -5.05 2.68 2.09
CA ARG A 144 -5.62 4.02 2.39
C ARG A 144 -4.87 5.17 1.72
N CYS A 145 -3.56 5.02 1.61
CA CYS A 145 -2.74 6.02 0.92
C CYS A 145 -3.06 6.07 -0.57
N GLN A 146 -3.23 4.92 -1.24
CA GLN A 146 -3.67 4.89 -2.64
C GLN A 146 -5.09 5.45 -2.80
N ALA A 147 -6.02 5.11 -1.88
CA ALA A 147 -7.36 5.65 -1.91
C ALA A 147 -7.33 7.19 -1.91
N PHE A 148 -6.58 7.78 -0.99
CA PHE A 148 -6.43 9.24 -0.92
C PHE A 148 -5.82 9.82 -2.21
N MET A 149 -4.74 9.25 -2.70
CA MET A 149 -4.03 9.76 -3.88
C MET A 149 -4.87 9.73 -5.15
N LEU A 150 -5.75 8.75 -5.27
CA LEU A 150 -6.59 8.59 -6.45
C LEU A 150 -7.92 9.35 -6.37
N THR A 151 -8.43 9.60 -5.15
CA THR A 151 -9.78 10.14 -4.93
C THR A 151 -9.83 11.44 -4.14
N GLY A 152 -8.74 11.76 -3.42
CA GLY A 152 -8.74 12.81 -2.40
C GLY A 152 -9.38 12.40 -1.06
N ASP A 153 -9.89 11.17 -0.94
CA ASP A 153 -10.48 10.62 0.29
C ASP A 153 -9.85 9.28 0.67
N ALA A 154 -9.12 9.24 1.77
CA ALA A 154 -8.50 8.01 2.27
C ALA A 154 -9.55 6.96 2.75
N GLY A 155 -10.78 7.38 3.01
CA GLY A 155 -11.90 6.49 3.33
C GLY A 155 -12.64 5.93 2.10
N ALA A 156 -12.26 6.33 0.87
CA ALA A 156 -12.92 5.88 -0.35
C ALA A 156 -12.65 4.40 -0.64
N ASN A 157 -13.61 3.81 -1.38
CA ASN A 157 -13.44 2.48 -1.95
C ASN A 157 -12.61 2.57 -3.23
N LEU A 158 -11.47 1.89 -3.27
CA LEU A 158 -10.58 1.87 -4.44
C LEU A 158 -11.19 1.21 -5.69
N LEU A 159 -12.19 0.34 -5.54
CA LEU A 159 -12.85 -0.31 -6.67
C LEU A 159 -13.78 0.63 -7.45
N ASN A 160 -14.33 1.64 -6.77
CA ASN A 160 -15.21 2.64 -7.39
C ASN A 160 -14.42 3.83 -7.98
N VAL A 161 -13.13 3.86 -7.77
CA VAL A 161 -12.26 4.75 -8.53
C VAL A 161 -12.19 4.15 -9.92
N GLY A 162 -13.12 4.55 -10.78
CA GLY A 162 -12.92 4.44 -12.21
C GLY A 162 -11.60 5.17 -12.52
N VAL A 163 -10.51 4.49 -12.30
CA VAL A 163 -9.28 4.87 -12.98
C VAL A 163 -9.71 4.75 -14.42
N GLY A 164 -9.97 5.88 -15.06
CA GLY A 164 -10.06 5.96 -16.50
C GLY A 164 -8.73 5.43 -17.01
N LEU A 165 -8.60 4.12 -16.94
CA LEU A 165 -7.66 3.37 -17.75
C LEU A 165 -8.24 3.58 -19.14
N ALA A 166 -7.78 4.63 -19.80
CA ALA A 166 -7.99 4.80 -21.23
C ALA A 166 -7.72 3.43 -21.84
N MET A 167 -8.79 2.91 -22.42
CA MET A 167 -8.76 1.68 -23.21
C MET A 167 -7.74 1.84 -24.32
#